data_e00be0af631e2d7920d2d74e1ba720c1
#
_entry.id   e00be0af631e2d7920d2d74e1ba720c1
#
_cell.length_a   1.000
_cell.length_b   1.000
_cell.length_c   1.000
_cell.angle_alpha   90.00
_cell.angle_beta   90.00
_cell.angle_gamma   90.00
#
_symmetry.space_group_name_H-M   'P 1'
#
loop_
_entity.id
_entity.type
_entity.pdbx_description
1 polymer ?
#
loop_
_entity_poly.entity_id
_entity_poly.type
_entity_poly.pdbx_seq_one_letter_code
_entity_poly.pdbx_strand_id
1 'polypeptide(L)'
;MTHEQAELDLFQLFRVLKKYKASIFFLIATSICFGLIFNVFYKPQFDVKVEYSYNYFPLGIHQQCNSSLSCKKELFDQKILSAFEFEWIKDRNFFSTTSTQPLKEKEYYSYFDKLNKNLISQINAETLNSFDYFEQISINKEQSEIFTEYLLYARNLSHQISTGAKPVTFHSLEIKTKTSKYSILVFAFIIGVFLSIAQSLVRNSYENYKNKSF
;
A
#
# COMPACT_ATOMS: atom_id res chain seq x y z
N MET A 1 -24.34 -43.52 31.50
CA MET A 1 -23.82 -42.18 31.69
C MET A 1 -24.52 -41.28 30.68
N THR A 2 -25.61 -40.67 31.10
CA THR A 2 -26.41 -39.76 30.26
C THR A 2 -25.66 -38.45 30.20
N HIS A 3 -25.17 -38.06 29.00
CA HIS A 3 -24.73 -36.73 28.70
C HIS A 3 -25.95 -35.79 28.80
N GLU A 4 -26.20 -35.21 29.95
CA GLU A 4 -26.99 -33.98 30.02
C GLU A 4 -26.25 -32.94 29.18
N GLN A 5 -26.76 -32.70 28.00
CA GLN A 5 -26.40 -31.55 27.22
C GLN A 5 -26.78 -30.34 28.08
N ALA A 6 -25.78 -29.60 28.56
CA ALA A 6 -25.97 -28.34 29.22
C ALA A 6 -26.54 -27.33 28.20
N GLU A 7 -27.87 -27.38 28.04
CA GLU A 7 -28.58 -26.29 27.36
C GLU A 7 -28.21 -25.01 28.07
N LEU A 8 -27.53 -24.12 27.37
CA LEU A 8 -27.26 -22.77 27.87
C LEU A 8 -28.60 -22.07 28.03
N ASP A 9 -29.17 -22.14 29.26
CA ASP A 9 -30.40 -21.43 29.57
C ASP A 9 -30.15 -19.93 29.50
N LEU A 10 -30.63 -19.30 28.42
CA LEU A 10 -30.54 -17.86 28.18
C LEU A 10 -31.06 -17.04 29.40
N PHE A 11 -32.05 -17.54 30.11
CA PHE A 11 -32.57 -16.88 31.31
C PHE A 11 -31.54 -16.92 32.45
N GLN A 12 -30.79 -17.98 32.59
CA GLN A 12 -29.72 -18.06 33.59
C GLN A 12 -28.60 -17.07 33.22
N LEU A 13 -28.23 -16.98 31.97
CA LEU A 13 -27.25 -16.01 31.48
C LEU A 13 -27.70 -14.58 31.80
N PHE A 14 -28.93 -14.21 31.47
CA PHE A 14 -29.48 -12.89 31.79
C PHE A 14 -29.48 -12.59 33.29
N ARG A 15 -29.80 -13.58 34.13
CA ARG A 15 -29.77 -13.43 35.58
C ARG A 15 -28.36 -13.18 36.12
N VAL A 16 -27.34 -13.88 35.56
CA VAL A 16 -25.95 -13.67 35.92
C VAL A 16 -25.48 -12.28 35.46
N LEU A 17 -25.79 -11.86 34.24
CA LEU A 17 -25.43 -10.54 33.74
C LEU A 17 -26.08 -9.42 34.59
N LYS A 18 -27.36 -9.56 34.98
CA LYS A 18 -28.04 -8.61 35.84
C LYS A 18 -27.40 -8.53 37.25
N LYS A 19 -26.97 -9.69 37.81
CA LYS A 19 -26.30 -9.77 39.12
C LYS A 19 -24.95 -9.02 39.09
N TYR A 20 -24.18 -9.13 38.03
CA TYR A 20 -22.83 -8.54 37.93
C TYR A 20 -22.76 -7.27 37.07
N LYS A 21 -23.89 -6.60 36.81
CA LYS A 21 -23.98 -5.42 35.94
C LYS A 21 -22.94 -4.33 36.23
N ALA A 22 -22.67 -4.05 37.51
CA ALA A 22 -21.69 -3.03 37.91
C ALA A 22 -20.24 -3.44 37.52
N SER A 23 -19.87 -4.72 37.72
CA SER A 23 -18.56 -5.25 37.32
C SER A 23 -18.40 -5.26 35.80
N ILE A 24 -19.47 -5.61 35.08
CA ILE A 24 -19.49 -5.61 33.61
C ILE A 24 -19.25 -4.18 33.09
N PHE A 25 -20.02 -3.21 33.63
CA PHE A 25 -19.86 -1.82 33.21
C PHE A 25 -18.46 -1.28 33.49
N PHE A 26 -17.92 -1.60 34.70
CA PHE A 26 -16.56 -1.19 35.06
C PHE A 26 -15.49 -1.75 34.12
N LEU A 27 -15.58 -3.04 33.74
CA LEU A 27 -14.63 -3.65 32.81
C LEU A 27 -14.72 -3.07 31.39
N ILE A 28 -15.94 -2.83 30.92
CA ILE A 28 -16.13 -2.19 29.60
C ILE A 28 -15.55 -0.77 29.64
N ALA A 29 -15.84 0.02 30.67
CA ALA A 29 -15.30 1.36 30.81
C ALA A 29 -13.77 1.36 30.88
N THR A 30 -13.17 0.44 31.63
CA THR A 30 -11.71 0.28 31.74
C THR A 30 -11.13 -0.10 30.39
N SER A 31 -11.74 -1.03 29.64
CA SER A 31 -11.28 -1.42 28.31
C SER A 31 -11.33 -0.26 27.32
N ILE A 32 -12.39 0.56 27.35
CA ILE A 32 -12.49 1.77 26.53
C ILE A 32 -11.41 2.78 26.91
N CYS A 33 -11.15 3.00 28.21
CA CYS A 33 -10.06 3.88 28.66
C CYS A 33 -8.70 3.41 28.13
N PHE A 34 -8.41 2.11 28.20
CA PHE A 34 -7.19 1.56 27.59
C PHE A 34 -7.16 1.77 26.07
N GLY A 35 -8.28 1.58 25.39
CA GLY A 35 -8.41 1.86 23.95
C GLY A 35 -8.15 3.32 23.62
N LEU A 36 -8.63 4.26 24.44
CA LEU A 36 -8.36 5.70 24.26
C LEU A 36 -6.88 6.04 24.48
N ILE A 37 -6.26 5.51 25.54
CA ILE A 37 -4.82 5.69 25.81
C ILE A 37 -4.00 5.16 24.62
N PHE A 38 -4.29 3.94 24.16
CA PHE A 38 -3.60 3.36 23.01
C PHE A 38 -3.80 4.18 21.74
N ASN A 39 -4.99 4.74 21.55
CA ASN A 39 -5.30 5.58 20.38
C ASN A 39 -4.50 6.90 20.33
N VAL A 40 -4.08 7.44 21.49
CA VAL A 40 -3.21 8.64 21.54
C VAL A 40 -1.83 8.32 20.95
N PHE A 41 -1.29 7.13 21.24
CA PHE A 41 0.02 6.70 20.76
C PHE A 41 -0.02 6.11 19.35
N TYR A 42 -1.20 5.74 18.87
CA TYR A 42 -1.35 5.08 17.57
C TYR A 42 -1.27 6.09 16.42
N LYS A 43 -0.35 5.81 15.49
CA LYS A 43 -0.24 6.56 14.23
C LYS A 43 -1.00 5.80 13.13
N PRO A 44 -2.04 6.41 12.53
CA PRO A 44 -2.76 5.76 11.43
C PRO A 44 -1.82 5.49 10.26
N GLN A 45 -2.00 4.36 9.59
CA GLN A 45 -1.30 4.02 8.36
C GLN A 45 -2.22 4.26 7.18
N PHE A 46 -1.66 4.80 6.12
CA PHE A 46 -2.34 5.09 4.86
C PHE A 46 -1.68 4.29 3.74
N ASP A 47 -2.46 3.59 2.97
CA ASP A 47 -2.03 2.98 1.72
C ASP A 47 -2.27 4.00 0.60
N VAL A 48 -1.19 4.38 -0.06
CA VAL A 48 -1.23 5.29 -1.21
C VAL A 48 -1.00 4.46 -2.45
N LYS A 49 -1.91 4.54 -3.42
CA LYS A 49 -1.82 3.84 -4.70
C LYS A 49 -1.93 4.84 -5.83
N VAL A 50 -1.11 4.66 -6.86
CA VAL A 50 -1.14 5.47 -8.07
C VAL A 50 -1.12 4.57 -9.29
N GLU A 51 -2.10 4.75 -10.17
CA GLU A 51 -2.12 4.11 -11.48
C GLU A 51 -1.23 4.88 -12.46
N TYR A 52 -0.56 4.16 -13.33
CA TYR A 52 0.34 4.75 -14.30
C TYR A 52 0.29 4.02 -15.65
N SER A 53 0.70 4.75 -16.70
CA SER A 53 0.92 4.19 -18.03
C SER A 53 2.22 4.73 -18.61
N TYR A 54 2.82 3.94 -19.47
CA TYR A 54 4.02 4.34 -20.22
C TYR A 54 3.62 4.98 -21.55
N ASN A 55 4.24 6.10 -21.89
CA ASN A 55 4.09 6.71 -23.21
C ASN A 55 5.25 6.32 -24.11
N TYR A 56 6.46 6.22 -23.56
CA TYR A 56 7.65 5.75 -24.26
C TYR A 56 8.69 5.19 -23.28
N PHE A 57 9.67 4.46 -23.82
CA PHE A 57 10.75 3.87 -23.04
C PHE A 57 12.08 4.54 -23.38
N PRO A 58 13.05 4.60 -22.44
CA PRO A 58 14.42 5.03 -22.71
C PRO A 58 15.08 4.18 -23.81
N LEU A 59 15.97 4.80 -24.60
CA LEU A 59 16.66 4.12 -25.69
C LEU A 59 17.46 2.89 -25.23
N GLY A 60 18.15 2.99 -24.09
CA GLY A 60 18.92 1.88 -23.53
C GLY A 60 18.03 0.68 -23.16
N ILE A 61 16.83 0.91 -22.63
CA ILE A 61 15.86 -0.15 -22.34
C ILE A 61 15.33 -0.76 -23.65
N HIS A 62 15.09 0.07 -24.67
CA HIS A 62 14.66 -0.41 -25.98
C HIS A 62 15.72 -1.33 -26.61
N GLN A 63 16.99 -0.99 -26.51
CA GLN A 63 18.11 -1.80 -26.98
C GLN A 63 18.24 -3.14 -26.25
N GLN A 64 18.13 -3.13 -24.92
CA GLN A 64 18.28 -4.33 -24.10
C GLN A 64 17.13 -5.33 -24.30
N CYS A 65 15.93 -4.86 -24.53
CA CYS A 65 14.72 -5.67 -24.57
C CYS A 65 14.24 -5.99 -26.00
N ASN A 66 14.84 -5.41 -27.03
CA ASN A 66 14.40 -5.51 -28.42
C ASN A 66 12.87 -5.27 -28.55
N SER A 67 12.13 -6.25 -29.10
CA SER A 67 10.67 -6.18 -29.27
C SER A 67 9.86 -6.57 -28.02
N SER A 68 10.50 -7.11 -26.97
CA SER A 68 9.79 -7.60 -25.77
C SER A 68 9.22 -6.46 -24.92
N LEU A 69 7.91 -6.25 -24.99
CA LEU A 69 7.21 -5.22 -24.21
C LEU A 69 7.24 -5.52 -22.69
N SER A 70 7.18 -6.79 -22.29
CA SER A 70 7.26 -7.19 -20.88
C SER A 70 8.61 -6.85 -20.27
N CYS A 71 9.70 -7.13 -20.99
CA CYS A 71 11.05 -6.75 -20.58
C CYS A 71 11.19 -5.22 -20.44
N LYS A 72 10.70 -4.45 -21.43
CA LYS A 72 10.76 -2.98 -21.40
C LYS A 72 10.03 -2.41 -20.17
N LYS A 73 8.84 -2.93 -19.88
CA LYS A 73 8.05 -2.53 -18.71
C LYS A 73 8.79 -2.83 -17.41
N GLU A 74 9.34 -4.04 -17.28
CA GLU A 74 10.03 -4.47 -16.06
C GLU A 74 11.27 -3.61 -15.76
N LEU A 75 12.13 -3.41 -16.75
CA LEU A 75 13.33 -2.58 -16.58
C LEU A 75 12.99 -1.11 -16.31
N PHE A 76 11.93 -0.60 -16.96
CA PHE A 76 11.53 0.79 -16.73
C PHE A 76 10.88 0.98 -15.37
N ASP A 77 10.10 0.01 -14.89
CA ASP A 77 9.58 0.00 -13.52
C ASP A 77 10.70 0.07 -12.48
N GLN A 78 11.75 -0.74 -12.65
CA GLN A 78 12.91 -0.70 -11.76
C GLN A 78 13.58 0.69 -11.77
N LYS A 79 13.73 1.30 -12.96
CA LYS A 79 14.28 2.65 -13.08
C LYS A 79 13.39 3.69 -12.39
N ILE A 80 12.07 3.60 -12.55
CA ILE A 80 11.10 4.48 -11.88
C ILE A 80 11.17 4.29 -10.36
N LEU A 81 11.14 3.04 -9.89
CA LEU A 81 11.21 2.73 -8.46
C LEU A 81 12.50 3.25 -7.82
N SER A 82 13.63 3.15 -8.52
CA SER A 82 14.91 3.68 -8.03
C SER A 82 14.96 5.21 -7.98
N ALA A 83 14.11 5.88 -8.76
CA ALA A 83 14.02 7.34 -8.81
C ALA A 83 13.01 7.91 -7.80
N PHE A 84 12.21 7.07 -7.14
CA PHE A 84 11.33 7.50 -6.07
C PHE A 84 12.12 7.82 -4.78
N GLU A 85 11.75 8.90 -4.12
CA GLU A 85 12.32 9.31 -2.82
C GLU A 85 11.79 8.44 -1.65
N PHE A 86 10.68 7.73 -1.84
CA PHE A 86 10.04 6.86 -0.85
C PHE A 86 10.07 5.41 -1.33
N GLU A 87 9.94 4.48 -0.40
CA GLU A 87 9.77 3.07 -0.75
C GLU A 87 8.41 2.85 -1.39
N TRP A 88 8.42 2.62 -2.70
CA TRP A 88 7.26 2.22 -3.46
C TRP A 88 7.38 0.77 -3.89
N ILE A 89 6.25 0.08 -3.93
CA ILE A 89 6.13 -1.29 -4.38
C ILE A 89 5.28 -1.31 -5.64
N LYS A 90 5.75 -2.03 -6.66
CA LYS A 90 4.97 -2.27 -7.86
C LYS A 90 3.98 -3.40 -7.62
N ASP A 91 2.73 -3.18 -7.99
CA ASP A 91 1.70 -4.21 -8.07
C ASP A 91 0.91 -4.03 -9.38
N ARG A 92 1.10 -4.93 -10.34
CA ARG A 92 0.47 -4.92 -11.68
C ARG A 92 0.61 -3.57 -12.39
N ASN A 93 -0.45 -2.75 -12.39
CA ASN A 93 -0.53 -1.47 -13.11
C ASN A 93 -0.47 -0.25 -12.18
N PHE A 94 -0.09 -0.43 -10.93
CA PHE A 94 0.04 0.67 -9.98
C PHE A 94 1.29 0.53 -9.11
N PHE A 95 1.77 1.67 -8.64
CA PHE A 95 2.73 1.75 -7.54
C PHE A 95 1.98 1.99 -6.24
N SER A 96 2.42 1.35 -5.17
CA SER A 96 1.85 1.52 -3.84
C SER A 96 2.93 1.78 -2.80
N THR A 97 2.59 2.59 -1.80
CA THR A 97 3.43 2.80 -0.62
C THR A 97 2.57 2.93 0.62
N THR A 98 3.14 2.63 1.78
CA THR A 98 2.47 2.82 3.06
C THR A 98 3.14 3.96 3.82
N SER A 99 2.36 4.94 4.25
CA SER A 99 2.85 6.10 5.00
C SER A 99 2.01 6.36 6.25
N THR A 100 2.65 6.85 7.30
CA THR A 100 1.95 7.35 8.51
C THR A 100 1.53 8.81 8.38
N GLN A 101 2.10 9.53 7.43
CA GLN A 101 1.78 10.92 7.10
C GLN A 101 1.80 11.07 5.57
N PRO A 102 0.70 10.73 4.89
CA PRO A 102 0.64 10.89 3.45
C PRO A 102 0.70 12.37 3.07
N LEU A 103 1.36 12.67 1.99
CA LEU A 103 1.33 13.99 1.38
C LEU A 103 -0.11 14.32 0.95
N LYS A 104 -0.39 15.60 0.75
CA LYS A 104 -1.65 16.01 0.10
C LYS A 104 -1.62 15.60 -1.37
N GLU A 105 -2.78 15.38 -1.95
CA GLU A 105 -2.91 14.95 -3.35
C GLU A 105 -2.11 15.84 -4.33
N LYS A 106 -2.18 17.16 -4.16
CA LYS A 106 -1.43 18.12 -4.98
C LYS A 106 0.10 17.98 -4.85
N GLU A 107 0.57 17.59 -3.68
CA GLU A 107 2.00 17.39 -3.41
C GLU A 107 2.49 16.12 -4.10
N TYR A 108 1.68 15.06 -4.16
CA TYR A 108 1.98 13.86 -4.95
C TYR A 108 2.07 14.17 -6.44
N TYR A 109 1.14 14.93 -7.01
CA TYR A 109 1.22 15.32 -8.42
C TYR A 109 2.44 16.18 -8.72
N SER A 110 2.81 17.11 -7.83
CA SER A 110 4.04 17.91 -7.95
C SER A 110 5.29 16.99 -7.90
N TYR A 111 5.27 16.00 -7.04
CA TYR A 111 6.32 14.98 -6.93
C TYR A 111 6.46 14.16 -8.23
N PHE A 112 5.35 13.69 -8.80
CA PHE A 112 5.36 12.94 -10.06
C PHE A 112 5.80 13.81 -11.25
N ASP A 113 5.48 15.09 -11.27
CA ASP A 113 5.99 16.03 -12.28
C ASP A 113 7.51 16.22 -12.17
N LYS A 114 8.05 16.33 -10.95
CA LYS A 114 9.48 16.37 -10.71
C LYS A 114 10.18 15.09 -11.15
N LEU A 115 9.58 13.93 -10.84
CA LEU A 115 10.05 12.62 -11.29
C LEU A 115 10.13 12.54 -12.81
N ASN A 116 9.05 12.93 -13.52
CA ASN A 116 9.03 12.97 -14.98
C ASN A 116 10.10 13.89 -15.56
N LYS A 117 10.31 15.08 -15.00
CA LYS A 117 11.38 15.98 -15.43
C LYS A 117 12.77 15.36 -15.28
N ASN A 118 13.01 14.67 -14.16
CA ASN A 118 14.28 13.95 -13.94
C ASN A 118 14.47 12.82 -14.96
N LEU A 119 13.40 12.03 -15.20
CA LEU A 119 13.43 10.96 -16.20
C LEU A 119 13.69 11.52 -17.61
N ILE A 120 13.02 12.60 -18.00
CA ILE A 120 13.25 13.29 -19.30
C ILE A 120 14.70 13.73 -19.42
N SER A 121 15.29 14.33 -18.40
CA SER A 121 16.68 14.77 -18.41
C SER A 121 17.64 13.60 -18.60
N GLN A 122 17.41 12.48 -17.90
CA GLN A 122 18.22 11.27 -18.06
C GLN A 122 18.08 10.65 -19.46
N ILE A 123 16.83 10.54 -19.96
CA ILE A 123 16.55 9.99 -21.30
C ILE A 123 17.19 10.83 -22.39
N ASN A 124 17.14 12.16 -22.28
CA ASN A 124 17.78 13.09 -23.20
C ASN A 124 19.30 12.90 -23.21
N ALA A 125 19.93 12.82 -22.05
CA ALA A 125 21.38 12.60 -21.96
C ALA A 125 21.79 11.26 -22.57
N GLU A 126 21.04 10.19 -22.30
CA GLU A 126 21.27 8.86 -22.91
C GLU A 126 21.10 8.90 -24.44
N THR A 127 20.10 9.62 -24.94
CA THR A 127 19.79 9.73 -26.37
C THR A 127 20.87 10.53 -27.09
N LEU A 128 21.29 11.66 -26.58
CA LEU A 128 22.36 12.50 -27.15
C LEU A 128 23.68 11.75 -27.20
N ASN A 129 24.08 11.11 -26.10
CA ASN A 129 25.31 10.30 -26.06
C ASN A 129 25.27 9.16 -27.08
N SER A 130 24.09 8.59 -27.34
CA SER A 130 23.91 7.53 -28.34
C SER A 130 24.07 8.09 -29.76
N PHE A 131 23.56 9.27 -30.06
CA PHE A 131 23.78 9.92 -31.37
C PHE A 131 25.25 10.20 -31.63
N ASP A 132 25.98 10.81 -30.69
CA ASP A 132 27.42 11.08 -30.83
C ASP A 132 28.22 9.81 -31.03
N TYR A 133 27.84 8.72 -30.35
CA TYR A 133 28.49 7.41 -30.58
C TYR A 133 28.21 6.86 -31.95
N PHE A 134 26.99 7.00 -32.45
CA PHE A 134 26.58 6.47 -33.77
C PHE A 134 27.18 7.27 -34.94
N GLU A 135 27.44 8.56 -34.83
CA GLU A 135 28.12 9.35 -35.83
C GLU A 135 29.60 8.92 -36.01
N GLN A 136 30.22 8.33 -34.97
CA GLN A 136 31.60 7.92 -34.98
C GLN A 136 31.82 6.51 -35.57
N ILE A 137 30.77 5.70 -35.72
CA ILE A 137 30.88 4.32 -36.23
C ILE A 137 30.73 4.30 -37.74
N SER A 138 31.81 3.88 -38.43
CA SER A 138 31.77 3.51 -39.84
C SER A 138 31.04 2.17 -40.03
N ILE A 139 29.82 2.21 -40.58
CA ILE A 139 28.88 1.09 -40.53
C ILE A 139 29.08 0.15 -41.71
N ASN A 140 29.26 -1.15 -41.43
CA ASN A 140 29.18 -2.24 -42.41
C ASN A 140 27.73 -2.53 -42.79
N LYS A 141 27.50 -2.96 -44.05
CA LYS A 141 26.18 -3.12 -44.66
C LYS A 141 25.20 -4.01 -43.89
N GLU A 142 25.66 -5.04 -43.16
CA GLU A 142 24.82 -5.94 -42.33
C GLU A 142 24.36 -5.34 -41.02
N GLN A 143 25.05 -4.33 -40.50
CA GLN A 143 24.65 -3.61 -39.29
C GLN A 143 23.65 -2.48 -39.60
N SER A 144 23.40 -2.19 -40.87
CA SER A 144 22.64 -1.01 -41.30
C SER A 144 21.12 -1.11 -40.95
N GLU A 145 20.52 -2.29 -40.94
CA GLU A 145 19.08 -2.45 -40.65
C GLU A 145 18.76 -2.23 -39.17
N ILE A 146 19.50 -2.91 -38.31
CA ILE A 146 19.33 -2.76 -36.82
C ILE A 146 19.64 -1.32 -36.44
N PHE A 147 20.67 -0.74 -37.00
CA PHE A 147 21.07 0.63 -36.77
C PHE A 147 20.00 1.63 -37.22
N THR A 148 19.38 1.41 -38.38
CA THR A 148 18.31 2.26 -38.90
C THR A 148 17.09 2.23 -37.98
N GLU A 149 16.75 1.07 -37.43
CA GLU A 149 15.66 0.95 -36.43
C GLU A 149 15.94 1.76 -35.18
N TYR A 150 17.15 1.68 -34.63
CA TYR A 150 17.54 2.45 -33.46
C TYR A 150 17.57 3.95 -33.71
N LEU A 151 18.08 4.40 -34.84
CA LEU A 151 18.07 5.81 -35.22
C LEU A 151 16.65 6.33 -35.37
N LEU A 152 15.76 5.57 -35.99
CA LEU A 152 14.35 5.95 -36.14
C LEU A 152 13.66 6.05 -34.76
N TYR A 153 13.93 5.08 -33.90
CA TYR A 153 13.40 5.12 -32.51
C TYR A 153 13.94 6.31 -31.75
N ALA A 154 15.23 6.58 -31.77
CA ALA A 154 15.85 7.72 -31.09
C ALA A 154 15.31 9.06 -31.61
N ARG A 155 15.07 9.18 -32.92
CA ARG A 155 14.47 10.37 -33.54
C ARG A 155 13.02 10.58 -33.08
N ASN A 156 12.22 9.51 -33.05
CA ASN A 156 10.85 9.55 -32.56
C ASN A 156 10.82 9.91 -31.08
N LEU A 157 11.71 9.36 -30.28
CA LEU A 157 11.87 9.66 -28.86
C LEU A 157 12.21 11.14 -28.63
N SER A 158 13.19 11.67 -29.38
CA SER A 158 13.56 13.08 -29.33
C SER A 158 12.37 14.00 -29.72
N HIS A 159 11.59 13.61 -30.71
CA HIS A 159 10.37 14.34 -31.10
C HIS A 159 9.31 14.29 -29.99
N GLN A 160 9.03 13.15 -29.37
CA GLN A 160 8.09 13.05 -28.26
C GLN A 160 8.50 13.91 -27.08
N ILE A 161 9.78 13.93 -26.74
CA ILE A 161 10.32 14.78 -25.68
C ILE A 161 10.18 16.27 -26.02
N SER A 162 10.50 16.66 -27.26
CA SER A 162 10.38 18.06 -27.71
C SER A 162 8.94 18.56 -27.75
N THR A 163 7.96 17.69 -27.93
CA THR A 163 6.52 17.99 -27.86
C THR A 163 5.99 18.04 -26.41
N GLY A 164 6.85 17.81 -25.41
CA GLY A 164 6.47 17.83 -24.00
C GLY A 164 5.78 16.57 -23.50
N ALA A 165 5.82 15.45 -24.27
CA ALA A 165 5.29 14.19 -23.84
C ALA A 165 6.04 13.69 -22.59
N LYS A 166 5.31 13.26 -21.56
CA LYS A 166 5.89 12.69 -20.34
C LYS A 166 6.18 11.20 -20.57
N PRO A 167 7.31 10.65 -20.10
CA PRO A 167 7.61 9.22 -20.22
C PRO A 167 6.59 8.35 -19.51
N VAL A 168 6.08 8.83 -18.36
CA VAL A 168 5.07 8.14 -17.55
C VAL A 168 3.92 9.10 -17.27
N THR A 169 2.71 8.64 -17.50
CA THR A 169 1.49 9.35 -17.08
C THR A 169 0.95 8.70 -15.82
N PHE A 170 0.80 9.48 -14.77
CA PHE A 170 0.13 9.08 -13.53
C PHE A 170 -1.33 9.51 -13.63
N HIS A 171 -2.26 8.54 -13.49
CA HIS A 171 -3.69 8.75 -13.74
C HIS A 171 -4.45 9.05 -12.45
N SER A 172 -4.70 7.99 -11.67
CA SER A 172 -5.47 8.08 -10.44
C SER A 172 -4.56 7.93 -9.22
N LEU A 173 -4.79 8.76 -8.23
CA LEU A 173 -4.16 8.67 -6.92
C LEU A 173 -5.23 8.30 -5.90
N GLU A 174 -5.06 7.17 -5.25
CA GLU A 174 -5.96 6.69 -4.21
C GLU A 174 -5.22 6.66 -2.86
N ILE A 175 -5.75 7.38 -1.87
CA ILE A 175 -5.22 7.38 -0.50
C ILE A 175 -6.27 6.74 0.40
N LYS A 176 -6.01 5.53 0.87
CA LYS A 176 -6.89 4.79 1.78
C LYS A 176 -6.29 4.68 3.16
N THR A 177 -7.10 4.90 4.18
CA THR A 177 -6.70 4.62 5.56
C THR A 177 -6.70 3.12 5.77
N LYS A 178 -5.53 2.52 5.98
CA LYS A 178 -5.37 1.08 6.25
C LYS A 178 -5.93 0.71 7.62
N THR A 179 -5.66 1.53 8.63
CA THR A 179 -6.15 1.34 9.99
C THR A 179 -6.68 2.67 10.53
N SER A 180 -7.96 2.65 10.89
CA SER A 180 -8.64 3.82 11.47
C SER A 180 -8.48 3.83 12.98
N LYS A 181 -8.33 5.02 13.56
CA LYS A 181 -8.39 5.21 15.02
C LYS A 181 -9.71 4.70 15.63
N TYR A 182 -10.80 4.77 14.87
CA TYR A 182 -12.10 4.25 15.31
C TYR A 182 -12.11 2.72 15.45
N SER A 183 -11.40 2.01 14.58
CA SER A 183 -11.31 0.55 14.65
C SER A 183 -10.74 0.08 15.99
N ILE A 184 -9.76 0.79 16.54
CA ILE A 184 -9.13 0.48 17.82
C ILE A 184 -10.17 0.59 18.97
N LEU A 185 -10.99 1.63 18.96
CA LEU A 185 -12.03 1.81 20.00
C LEU A 185 -13.11 0.73 19.89
N VAL A 186 -13.51 0.37 18.66
CA VAL A 186 -14.48 -0.72 18.45
C VAL A 186 -13.91 -2.04 18.95
N PHE A 187 -12.65 -2.36 18.65
CA PHE A 187 -12.00 -3.56 19.18
C PHE A 187 -11.89 -3.56 20.69
N ALA A 188 -11.50 -2.44 21.30
CA ALA A 188 -11.42 -2.30 22.75
C ALA A 188 -12.79 -2.53 23.40
N PHE A 189 -13.86 -1.98 22.83
CA PHE A 189 -15.22 -2.21 23.31
C PHE A 189 -15.62 -3.69 23.22
N ILE A 190 -15.40 -4.34 22.07
CA ILE A 190 -15.73 -5.76 21.85
C ILE A 190 -14.97 -6.63 22.86
N ILE A 191 -13.67 -6.42 23.02
CA ILE A 191 -12.83 -7.15 24.00
C ILE A 191 -13.37 -6.93 25.41
N GLY A 192 -13.71 -5.67 25.79
CA GLY A 192 -14.30 -5.34 27.08
C GLY A 192 -15.59 -6.09 27.36
N VAL A 193 -16.47 -6.20 26.36
CA VAL A 193 -17.73 -6.97 26.48
C VAL A 193 -17.43 -8.47 26.69
N PHE A 194 -16.58 -9.07 25.87
CA PHE A 194 -16.25 -10.50 26.00
C PHE A 194 -15.61 -10.82 27.35
N LEU A 195 -14.62 -10.03 27.78
CA LEU A 195 -13.96 -10.22 29.09
C LEU A 195 -14.93 -10.07 30.25
N SER A 196 -15.85 -9.12 30.19
CA SER A 196 -16.83 -8.87 31.25
C SER A 196 -17.83 -10.02 31.38
N ILE A 197 -18.29 -10.58 30.27
CA ILE A 197 -19.17 -11.75 30.26
C ILE A 197 -18.41 -12.97 30.81
N ALA A 198 -17.21 -13.25 30.31
CA ALA A 198 -16.40 -14.38 30.78
C ALA A 198 -16.13 -14.30 32.30
N GLN A 199 -15.73 -13.12 32.80
CA GLN A 199 -15.49 -12.92 34.22
C GLN A 199 -16.76 -13.14 35.05
N SER A 200 -17.91 -12.64 34.58
CA SER A 200 -19.19 -12.79 35.27
C SER A 200 -19.60 -14.28 35.40
N LEU A 201 -19.37 -15.07 34.36
CA LEU A 201 -19.64 -16.52 34.34
C LEU A 201 -18.69 -17.25 35.29
N VAL A 202 -17.41 -16.97 35.25
CA VAL A 202 -16.43 -17.59 36.16
C VAL A 202 -16.73 -17.28 37.58
N ARG A 203 -17.05 -16.01 37.91
CA ARG A 203 -17.43 -15.60 39.28
C ARG A 203 -18.68 -16.27 39.75
N ASN A 204 -19.72 -16.36 38.93
CA ASN A 204 -20.96 -17.07 39.27
C ASN A 204 -20.71 -18.57 39.51
N SER A 205 -19.90 -19.22 38.69
CA SER A 205 -19.51 -20.64 38.86
C SER A 205 -18.76 -20.85 40.18
N TYR A 206 -17.82 -19.96 40.50
CA TYR A 206 -17.09 -20.02 41.77
C TYR A 206 -17.99 -19.83 43.00
N GLU A 207 -18.92 -18.85 43.00
CA GLU A 207 -19.86 -18.62 44.07
C GLU A 207 -20.80 -19.84 44.26
N ASN A 208 -21.26 -20.44 43.16
CA ASN A 208 -22.09 -21.64 43.22
C ASN A 208 -21.33 -22.85 43.78
N TYR A 209 -20.06 -22.99 43.45
CA TYR A 209 -19.19 -24.05 43.99
C TYR A 209 -19.02 -23.89 45.50
N LYS A 210 -18.68 -22.66 45.94
CA LYS A 210 -18.50 -22.35 47.38
C LYS A 210 -19.77 -22.62 48.21
N ASN A 211 -20.94 -22.28 47.66
CA ASN A 211 -22.21 -22.49 48.36
C ASN A 211 -22.68 -23.97 48.42
N LYS A 212 -22.08 -24.86 47.59
CA LYS A 212 -22.36 -26.30 47.61
C LYS A 212 -21.41 -27.08 48.53
N SER A 213 -20.29 -26.48 48.92
CA SER A 213 -19.25 -27.11 49.75
C SER A 213 -19.43 -26.87 51.24
N PHE A 214 -20.50 -26.23 51.63
CA PHE A 214 -20.99 -26.07 52.97
C PHE A 214 -22.42 -26.62 53.08
#